data_f9ddef64cdd6a36ab7d7521c7af2ceb2
#
_entry.id   f9ddef64cdd6a36ab7d7521c7af2ceb2
#
_cell.length_a   1.000
_cell.length_b   1.000
_cell.length_c   1.000
_cell.angle_alpha   90.00
_cell.angle_beta   90.00
_cell.angle_gamma   90.00
#
_symmetry.space_group_name_H-M   'P 1'
#
loop_
_entity.id
_entity.type
_entity.pdbx_description
1 polymer ?
#
loop_
_entity_poly.entity_id
_entity_poly.type
_entity_poly.pdbx_seq_one_letter_code
_entity_poly.pdbx_strand_id
1 'polypeptide(L)'
;MAMTTLSGATFRLLLVSAVRRLAAHQEDLNFINIFPAPDGDTGDNLVATLRAAGRAVEQSSATELGPLAQAAAEGAFYGARGNSGLILSQILRGFAEVFRDLPEAGVREVVRAFQRASESAYQAVARPVEGTMLTVIRECAARAERLAEEVTTLDELFAGIADAAYQTVARTPEPVSYTHLRAHETPEHLVCRLLLEK
;
A
#
# COMPACT_ATOMS: atom_id res chain seq x y z
N MET A 1 -13.11 -18.14 -13.03
CA MET A 1 -13.02 -17.28 -14.23
C MET A 1 -11.90 -16.28 -13.95
N ALA A 2 -10.89 -16.20 -14.79
CA ALA A 2 -9.74 -15.33 -14.54
C ALA A 2 -10.16 -13.85 -14.73
N MET A 3 -9.68 -12.97 -13.85
CA MET A 3 -9.95 -11.54 -13.89
C MET A 3 -9.01 -10.86 -14.89
N THR A 4 -9.55 -10.35 -15.99
CA THR A 4 -8.76 -9.64 -17.02
C THR A 4 -8.90 -8.13 -16.93
N THR A 5 -9.95 -7.61 -16.30
CA THR A 5 -10.18 -6.19 -16.10
C THR A 5 -10.59 -5.89 -14.65
N LEU A 6 -10.16 -4.73 -14.16
CA LEU A 6 -10.54 -4.15 -12.88
C LEU A 6 -11.70 -3.20 -13.12
N SER A 7 -12.93 -3.66 -12.88
CA SER A 7 -14.12 -2.82 -12.93
C SER A 7 -14.30 -2.01 -11.63
N GLY A 8 -15.17 -1.00 -11.68
CA GLY A 8 -15.52 -0.24 -10.47
C GLY A 8 -16.13 -1.10 -9.37
N ALA A 9 -16.95 -2.11 -9.73
CA ALA A 9 -17.51 -3.06 -8.76
C ALA A 9 -16.42 -3.88 -8.06
N THR A 10 -15.47 -4.40 -8.85
CA THR A 10 -14.32 -5.15 -8.30
C THR A 10 -13.44 -4.26 -7.44
N PHE A 11 -13.20 -3.00 -7.85
CA PHE A 11 -12.44 -2.04 -7.06
C PHE A 11 -13.07 -1.78 -5.68
N ARG A 12 -14.41 -1.62 -5.60
CA ARG A 12 -15.14 -1.50 -4.33
C ARG A 12 -14.89 -2.70 -3.42
N LEU A 13 -14.99 -3.91 -3.95
CA LEU A 13 -14.78 -5.14 -3.19
C LEU A 13 -13.35 -5.26 -2.68
N LEU A 14 -12.36 -4.95 -3.52
CA LEU A 14 -10.95 -4.95 -3.14
C LEU A 14 -10.66 -3.94 -2.04
N LEU A 15 -11.20 -2.72 -2.13
CA LEU A 15 -11.01 -1.69 -1.12
C LEU A 15 -11.63 -2.08 0.22
N VAL A 16 -12.86 -2.60 0.23
CA VAL A 16 -13.52 -3.12 1.44
C VAL A 16 -12.70 -4.25 2.08
N SER A 17 -12.19 -5.17 1.26
CA SER A 17 -11.37 -6.28 1.71
C SER A 17 -10.04 -5.78 2.30
N ALA A 18 -9.41 -4.79 1.66
CA ALA A 18 -8.18 -4.17 2.14
C ALA A 18 -8.40 -3.48 3.50
N VAL A 19 -9.51 -2.73 3.67
CA VAL A 19 -9.86 -2.10 4.96
C VAL A 19 -10.01 -3.14 6.06
N ARG A 20 -10.73 -4.24 5.79
CA ARG A 20 -10.94 -5.31 6.77
C ARG A 20 -9.63 -6.00 7.14
N ARG A 21 -8.80 -6.34 6.15
CA ARG A 21 -7.53 -7.02 6.39
C ARG A 21 -6.56 -6.11 7.16
N LEU A 22 -6.46 -4.86 6.79
CA LEU A 22 -5.61 -3.90 7.49
C LEU A 22 -6.06 -3.70 8.95
N ALA A 23 -7.38 -3.59 9.19
CA ALA A 23 -7.93 -3.46 10.53
C ALA A 23 -7.70 -4.70 11.41
N ALA A 24 -7.66 -5.90 10.81
CA ALA A 24 -7.35 -7.14 11.54
C ALA A 24 -5.90 -7.22 12.02
N HIS A 25 -4.97 -6.47 11.41
CA HIS A 25 -3.55 -6.42 11.76
C HIS A 25 -3.12 -5.06 12.35
N GLN A 26 -4.06 -4.25 12.79
CA GLN A 26 -3.80 -2.89 13.30
C GLN A 26 -2.84 -2.89 14.49
N GLU A 27 -3.09 -3.75 15.48
CA GLU A 27 -2.25 -3.87 16.68
C GLU A 27 -0.86 -4.43 16.36
N ASP A 28 -0.76 -5.42 15.46
CA ASP A 28 0.51 -5.96 15.00
C ASP A 28 1.37 -4.85 14.35
N LEU A 29 0.75 -4.02 13.51
CA LEU A 29 1.42 -2.90 12.86
C LEU A 29 1.87 -1.81 13.85
N ASN A 30 1.08 -1.52 14.86
CA ASN A 30 1.47 -0.61 15.93
C ASN A 30 2.65 -1.16 16.73
N PHE A 31 2.62 -2.47 17.02
CA PHE A 31 3.67 -3.15 17.80
C PHE A 31 5.03 -3.14 17.10
N ILE A 32 5.06 -3.36 15.78
CA ILE A 32 6.32 -3.37 15.00
C ILE A 32 6.78 -1.98 14.55
N ASN A 33 6.08 -0.93 14.93
CA ASN A 33 6.41 0.45 14.56
C ASN A 33 7.55 1.01 15.41
N ILE A 34 8.77 0.58 15.11
CA ILE A 34 10.00 1.04 15.79
C ILE A 34 10.84 2.01 14.95
N PHE A 35 10.55 2.15 13.67
CA PHE A 35 11.33 2.99 12.76
C PHE A 35 10.42 3.69 11.72
N PRO A 36 10.69 4.94 11.33
CA PRO A 36 11.74 5.87 11.83
C PRO A 36 11.40 6.53 13.18
N ALA A 37 10.15 6.51 13.61
CA ALA A 37 9.68 7.03 14.89
C ALA A 37 8.91 5.94 15.64
N PRO A 38 9.31 5.57 16.85
CA PRO A 38 8.66 4.51 17.63
C PRO A 38 7.45 5.07 18.40
N ASP A 39 6.46 5.63 17.69
CA ASP A 39 5.24 6.19 18.25
C ASP A 39 4.09 5.18 18.37
N GLY A 40 4.25 3.98 17.79
CA GLY A 40 3.30 2.87 17.93
C GLY A 40 1.93 3.14 17.31
N ASP A 41 1.81 4.05 16.35
CA ASP A 41 0.53 4.50 15.78
C ASP A 41 0.37 4.21 14.28
N THR A 42 1.33 3.53 13.65
CA THR A 42 1.30 3.26 12.20
C THR A 42 0.04 2.51 11.79
N GLY A 43 -0.36 1.48 12.53
CA GLY A 43 -1.58 0.72 12.26
C GLY A 43 -2.82 1.59 12.38
N ASP A 44 -2.93 2.41 13.41
CA ASP A 44 -4.03 3.35 13.64
C ASP A 44 -4.15 4.35 12.48
N ASN A 45 -3.04 4.94 12.09
CA ASN A 45 -2.96 5.93 11.03
C ASN A 45 -3.35 5.34 9.66
N LEU A 46 -2.82 4.16 9.32
CA LEU A 46 -3.17 3.46 8.08
C LEU A 46 -4.64 3.05 8.04
N VAL A 47 -5.15 2.46 9.14
CA VAL A 47 -6.56 2.03 9.22
C VAL A 47 -7.51 3.23 9.14
N ALA A 48 -7.23 4.33 9.86
CA ALA A 48 -8.05 5.53 9.80
C ALA A 48 -8.11 6.11 8.38
N THR A 49 -6.97 6.18 7.70
CA THR A 49 -6.84 6.71 6.34
C THR A 49 -7.58 5.83 5.33
N LEU A 50 -7.37 4.50 5.38
CA LEU A 50 -8.01 3.59 4.44
C LEU A 50 -9.53 3.46 4.67
N ARG A 51 -9.99 3.53 5.92
CA ARG A 51 -11.42 3.62 6.25
C ARG A 51 -12.08 4.87 5.69
N ALA A 52 -11.36 6.01 5.70
CA ALA A 52 -11.87 7.24 5.10
C ALA A 52 -12.04 7.10 3.57
N ALA A 53 -11.07 6.47 2.89
CA ALA A 53 -11.18 6.10 1.48
C ALA A 53 -12.40 5.18 1.21
N GLY A 54 -12.56 4.14 2.03
CA GLY A 54 -13.67 3.20 1.94
C GLY A 54 -15.03 3.89 2.06
N ARG A 55 -15.20 4.75 3.07
CA ARG A 55 -16.45 5.52 3.26
C ARG A 55 -16.75 6.44 2.07
N ALA A 56 -15.75 7.12 1.51
CA ALA A 56 -15.96 7.97 0.34
C ALA A 56 -16.43 7.17 -0.87
N VAL A 57 -15.87 5.97 -1.09
CA VAL A 57 -16.30 5.06 -2.15
C VAL A 57 -17.71 4.50 -1.89
N GLU A 58 -18.08 4.17 -0.66
CA GLU A 58 -19.42 3.71 -0.29
C GLU A 58 -20.49 4.79 -0.52
N GLN A 59 -20.16 6.05 -0.24
CA GLN A 59 -21.05 7.20 -0.43
C GLN A 59 -21.16 7.65 -1.90
N SER A 60 -20.24 7.24 -2.75
CA SER A 60 -20.25 7.58 -4.17
C SER A 60 -21.31 6.79 -4.93
N SER A 61 -22.09 7.47 -5.75
CA SER A 61 -23.04 6.84 -6.70
C SER A 61 -22.37 6.36 -7.98
N ALA A 62 -21.07 6.62 -8.18
CA ALA A 62 -20.35 6.21 -9.37
C ALA A 62 -20.27 4.68 -9.49
N THR A 63 -20.22 4.18 -10.70
CA THR A 63 -20.08 2.75 -11.02
C THR A 63 -18.80 2.42 -11.76
N GLU A 64 -18.19 3.43 -12.36
CA GLU A 64 -16.95 3.31 -13.14
C GLU A 64 -15.70 3.40 -12.22
N LEU A 65 -14.61 2.81 -12.67
CA LEU A 65 -13.35 2.74 -11.92
C LEU A 65 -12.77 4.11 -11.60
N GLY A 66 -12.66 5.00 -12.60
CA GLY A 66 -12.01 6.31 -12.44
C GLY A 66 -12.64 7.18 -11.37
N PRO A 67 -13.96 7.47 -11.43
CA PRO A 67 -14.65 8.23 -10.39
C PRO A 67 -14.58 7.59 -9.00
N LEU A 68 -14.58 6.25 -8.91
CA LEU A 68 -14.42 5.54 -7.62
C LEU A 68 -12.99 5.66 -7.07
N ALA A 69 -11.98 5.54 -7.92
CA ALA A 69 -10.59 5.73 -7.52
C ALA A 69 -10.34 7.17 -7.06
N GLN A 70 -10.96 8.16 -7.74
CA GLN A 70 -10.91 9.56 -7.33
C GLN A 70 -11.55 9.75 -5.94
N ALA A 71 -12.74 9.19 -5.70
CA ALA A 71 -13.40 9.26 -4.41
C ALA A 71 -12.55 8.62 -3.30
N ALA A 72 -11.92 7.48 -3.58
CA ALA A 72 -11.00 6.82 -2.65
C ALA A 72 -9.80 7.71 -2.29
N ALA A 73 -9.17 8.33 -3.29
CA ALA A 73 -8.02 9.20 -3.12
C ALA A 73 -8.37 10.47 -2.31
N GLU A 74 -9.50 11.11 -2.60
CA GLU A 74 -10.00 12.27 -1.86
C GLU A 74 -10.34 11.90 -0.42
N GLY A 75 -11.06 10.79 -0.21
CA GLY A 75 -11.38 10.30 1.12
C GLY A 75 -10.13 10.00 1.95
N ALA A 76 -9.13 9.35 1.34
CA ALA A 76 -7.85 9.08 1.97
C ALA A 76 -7.09 10.38 2.31
N PHE A 77 -7.08 11.35 1.41
CA PHE A 77 -6.38 12.63 1.61
C PHE A 77 -6.94 13.40 2.80
N TYR A 78 -8.27 13.56 2.86
CA TYR A 78 -8.91 14.27 3.97
C TYR A 78 -8.89 13.47 5.29
N GLY A 79 -8.83 12.15 5.20
CA GLY A 79 -8.73 11.26 6.35
C GLY A 79 -7.31 10.87 6.75
N ALA A 80 -6.29 11.37 6.05
CA ALA A 80 -4.89 11.02 6.30
C ALA A 80 -4.46 11.40 7.73
N ARG A 81 -3.79 10.44 8.40
CA ARG A 81 -3.22 10.62 9.73
C ARG A 81 -1.77 10.19 9.74
N GLY A 82 -0.93 10.97 10.41
CA GLY A 82 0.50 10.70 10.51
C GLY A 82 1.22 10.63 9.16
N ASN A 83 2.50 10.28 9.18
CA ASN A 83 3.29 10.12 7.96
C ASN A 83 2.83 8.90 7.14
N SER A 84 2.50 7.79 7.80
CA SER A 84 2.03 6.57 7.13
C SER A 84 0.71 6.78 6.39
N GLY A 85 -0.25 7.48 7.00
CA GLY A 85 -1.50 7.83 6.34
C GLY A 85 -1.31 8.80 5.18
N LEU A 86 -0.41 9.80 5.32
CA LEU A 86 -0.07 10.69 4.23
C LEU A 86 0.50 9.90 3.02
N ILE A 87 1.47 9.02 3.25
CA ILE A 87 2.05 8.19 2.17
C ILE A 87 0.98 7.32 1.52
N LEU A 88 0.13 6.65 2.31
CA LEU A 88 -0.97 5.85 1.79
C LEU A 88 -1.95 6.67 0.94
N SER A 89 -2.27 7.89 1.36
CA SER A 89 -3.13 8.79 0.58
C SER A 89 -2.52 9.15 -0.78
N GLN A 90 -1.20 9.34 -0.84
CA GLN A 90 -0.51 9.63 -2.09
C GLN A 90 -0.38 8.40 -3.01
N ILE A 91 -0.27 7.20 -2.44
CA ILE A 91 -0.37 5.96 -3.21
C ILE A 91 -1.75 5.87 -3.89
N LEU A 92 -2.84 6.08 -3.15
CA LEU A 92 -4.19 6.08 -3.70
C LEU A 92 -4.41 7.18 -4.74
N ARG A 93 -3.81 8.35 -4.52
CA ARG A 93 -3.81 9.45 -5.50
C ARG A 93 -3.13 9.03 -6.81
N GLY A 94 -1.98 8.37 -6.75
CA GLY A 94 -1.28 7.88 -7.94
C GLY A 94 -2.13 6.89 -8.75
N PHE A 95 -2.86 5.99 -8.10
CA PHE A 95 -3.83 5.13 -8.76
C PHE A 95 -4.96 5.93 -9.41
N ALA A 96 -5.55 6.89 -8.71
CA ALA A 96 -6.64 7.72 -9.20
C ALA A 96 -6.24 8.56 -10.41
N GLU A 97 -5.00 9.07 -10.45
CA GLU A 97 -4.49 9.83 -11.59
C GLU A 97 -4.46 9.01 -12.88
N VAL A 98 -4.06 7.72 -12.80
CA VAL A 98 -4.02 6.83 -13.96
C VAL A 98 -5.42 6.37 -14.37
N PHE A 99 -6.29 6.11 -13.41
CA PHE A 99 -7.63 5.58 -13.68
C PHE A 99 -8.67 6.64 -14.02
N ARG A 100 -8.34 7.94 -13.93
CA ARG A 100 -9.26 9.09 -13.96
C ARG A 100 -10.41 8.97 -14.96
N ASP A 101 -10.10 8.66 -16.20
CA ASP A 101 -11.07 8.65 -17.31
C ASP A 101 -11.39 7.22 -17.78
N LEU A 102 -11.10 6.21 -16.96
CA LEU A 102 -11.26 4.82 -17.33
C LEU A 102 -12.52 4.24 -16.67
N PRO A 103 -13.42 3.60 -17.43
CA PRO A 103 -14.52 2.82 -16.87
C PRO A 103 -14.03 1.54 -16.18
N GLU A 104 -12.95 0.94 -16.69
CA GLU A 104 -12.25 -0.21 -16.16
C GLU A 104 -10.77 -0.20 -16.58
N ALA A 105 -9.91 -1.00 -15.93
CA ALA A 105 -8.48 -1.06 -16.21
C ALA A 105 -8.02 -2.50 -16.46
N GLY A 106 -7.19 -2.69 -17.48
CA GLY A 106 -6.49 -3.94 -17.74
C GLY A 106 -5.12 -4.00 -17.06
N VAL A 107 -4.35 -5.04 -17.36
CA VAL A 107 -2.99 -5.26 -16.82
C VAL A 107 -2.11 -4.03 -17.02
N ARG A 108 -2.07 -3.45 -18.21
CA ARG A 108 -1.20 -2.32 -18.54
C ARG A 108 -1.52 -1.07 -17.74
N GLU A 109 -2.81 -0.75 -17.57
CA GLU A 109 -3.25 0.40 -16.79
C GLU A 109 -2.93 0.20 -15.31
N VAL A 110 -3.12 -1.01 -14.76
CA VAL A 110 -2.77 -1.33 -13.37
C VAL A 110 -1.27 -1.23 -13.14
N VAL A 111 -0.43 -1.71 -14.07
CA VAL A 111 1.03 -1.54 -13.99
C VAL A 111 1.42 -0.06 -13.93
N ARG A 112 0.89 0.77 -14.84
CA ARG A 112 1.13 2.22 -14.81
C ARG A 112 0.64 2.87 -13.52
N ALA A 113 -0.46 2.38 -12.96
CA ALA A 113 -0.99 2.87 -11.70
C ALA A 113 -0.05 2.57 -10.52
N PHE A 114 0.59 1.40 -10.47
CA PHE A 114 1.62 1.10 -9.48
C PHE A 114 2.86 1.99 -9.62
N GLN A 115 3.32 2.23 -10.85
CA GLN A 115 4.43 3.15 -11.13
C GLN A 115 4.09 4.57 -10.63
N ARG A 116 2.92 5.09 -11.01
CA ARG A 116 2.48 6.42 -10.59
C ARG A 116 2.26 6.53 -9.08
N ALA A 117 1.74 5.48 -8.45
CA ALA A 117 1.58 5.40 -7.00
C ALA A 117 2.93 5.49 -6.26
N SER A 118 3.95 4.79 -6.76
CA SER A 118 5.31 4.86 -6.22
C SER A 118 5.89 6.28 -6.35
N GLU A 119 5.81 6.89 -7.52
CA GLU A 119 6.28 8.26 -7.75
C GLU A 119 5.59 9.27 -6.81
N SER A 120 4.26 9.20 -6.71
CA SER A 120 3.47 10.10 -5.86
C SER A 120 3.83 9.94 -4.38
N ALA A 121 4.07 8.71 -3.91
CA ALA A 121 4.47 8.44 -2.55
C ALA A 121 5.86 9.03 -2.22
N TYR A 122 6.85 8.86 -3.09
CA TYR A 122 8.19 9.42 -2.91
C TYR A 122 8.19 10.95 -2.95
N GLN A 123 7.40 11.57 -3.84
CA GLN A 123 7.28 13.02 -3.95
C GLN A 123 6.65 13.67 -2.71
N ALA A 124 5.84 12.93 -1.96
CA ALA A 124 5.16 13.45 -0.76
C ALA A 124 6.08 13.55 0.46
N VAL A 125 7.26 12.95 0.42
CA VAL A 125 8.18 12.89 1.56
C VAL A 125 9.44 13.69 1.26
N ALA A 126 9.72 14.70 2.07
CA ALA A 126 10.87 15.58 1.85
C ALA A 126 12.23 14.84 1.93
N ARG A 127 12.30 13.80 2.77
CA ARG A 127 13.48 12.93 2.92
C ARG A 127 13.03 11.48 2.93
N PRO A 128 12.91 10.85 1.75
CA PRO A 128 12.55 9.44 1.66
C PRO A 128 13.57 8.55 2.39
N VAL A 129 13.06 7.61 3.17
CA VAL A 129 13.88 6.66 3.94
C VAL A 129 13.60 5.25 3.41
N GLU A 130 14.66 4.54 3.05
CA GLU A 130 14.56 3.14 2.62
C GLU A 130 14.29 2.21 3.81
N GLY A 131 13.78 1.00 3.53
CA GLY A 131 13.32 0.08 4.57
C GLY A 131 11.94 0.42 5.14
N THR A 132 11.16 1.23 4.42
CA THR A 132 9.82 1.67 4.81
C THR A 132 8.76 1.27 3.76
N MET A 133 7.52 1.67 3.97
CA MET A 133 6.45 1.47 2.99
C MET A 133 6.75 2.11 1.61
N LEU A 134 7.65 3.11 1.55
CA LEU A 134 8.14 3.67 0.28
C LEU A 134 8.92 2.63 -0.52
N THR A 135 9.81 1.90 0.15
CA THR A 135 10.54 0.79 -0.50
C THR A 135 9.58 -0.29 -0.99
N VAL A 136 8.57 -0.64 -0.20
CA VAL A 136 7.59 -1.66 -0.58
C VAL A 136 6.82 -1.26 -1.84
N ILE A 137 6.28 -0.04 -1.91
CA ILE A 137 5.53 0.40 -3.10
C ILE A 137 6.43 0.50 -4.34
N ARG A 138 7.69 0.90 -4.20
CA ARG A 138 8.65 0.91 -5.30
C ARG A 138 8.92 -0.50 -5.84
N GLU A 139 9.17 -1.46 -4.96
CA GLU A 139 9.41 -2.85 -5.38
C GLU A 139 8.16 -3.50 -5.98
N CYS A 140 6.97 -3.16 -5.47
CA CYS A 140 5.69 -3.55 -6.08
C CYS A 140 5.57 -3.01 -7.51
N ALA A 141 5.89 -1.73 -7.74
CA ALA A 141 5.87 -1.11 -9.05
C ALA A 141 6.87 -1.75 -10.01
N ALA A 142 8.11 -1.98 -9.55
CA ALA A 142 9.14 -2.64 -10.34
C ALA A 142 8.76 -4.11 -10.68
N ARG A 143 8.08 -4.83 -9.77
CA ARG A 143 7.59 -6.18 -10.06
C ARG A 143 6.44 -6.16 -11.05
N ALA A 144 5.50 -5.22 -10.91
CA ALA A 144 4.41 -5.04 -11.84
C ALA A 144 4.91 -4.80 -13.27
N GLU A 145 5.93 -3.94 -13.43
CA GLU A 145 6.55 -3.66 -14.72
C GLU A 145 7.16 -4.91 -15.35
N ARG A 146 7.92 -5.71 -14.58
CA ARG A 146 8.49 -6.98 -15.08
C ARG A 146 7.44 -7.99 -15.52
N LEU A 147 6.30 -8.03 -14.81
CA LEU A 147 5.20 -8.94 -15.15
C LEU A 147 4.33 -8.47 -16.32
N ALA A 148 4.42 -7.20 -16.72
CA ALA A 148 3.52 -6.59 -17.71
C ALA A 148 3.47 -7.35 -19.06
N GLU A 149 4.56 -7.99 -19.45
CA GLU A 149 4.66 -8.75 -20.71
C GLU A 149 4.51 -10.27 -20.51
N GLU A 150 4.57 -10.73 -19.24
CA GLU A 150 4.54 -12.16 -18.90
C GLU A 150 3.12 -12.65 -18.59
N VAL A 151 2.26 -11.77 -18.04
CA VAL A 151 0.93 -12.15 -17.55
C VAL A 151 -0.19 -11.54 -18.40
N THR A 152 -1.30 -12.25 -18.48
CA THR A 152 -2.49 -11.80 -19.22
C THR A 152 -3.67 -11.51 -18.31
N THR A 153 -3.59 -11.86 -17.03
CA THR A 153 -4.67 -11.69 -16.05
C THR A 153 -4.23 -10.83 -14.88
N LEU A 154 -5.18 -10.13 -14.27
CA LEU A 154 -4.95 -9.35 -13.06
C LEU A 154 -4.69 -10.24 -11.84
N ASP A 155 -5.24 -11.47 -11.82
CA ASP A 155 -4.97 -12.43 -10.74
C ASP A 155 -3.48 -12.77 -10.66
N GLU A 156 -2.85 -13.08 -11.81
CA GLU A 156 -1.41 -13.36 -11.90
C GLU A 156 -0.58 -12.12 -11.53
N LEU A 157 -0.97 -10.95 -12.05
CA LEU A 157 -0.30 -9.69 -11.74
C LEU A 157 -0.33 -9.39 -10.24
N PHE A 158 -1.50 -9.42 -9.61
CA PHE A 158 -1.65 -9.13 -8.19
C PHE A 158 -0.96 -10.17 -7.30
N ALA A 159 -0.99 -11.45 -7.67
CA ALA A 159 -0.24 -12.48 -6.96
C ALA A 159 1.27 -12.20 -6.97
N GLY A 160 1.84 -11.90 -8.14
CA GLY A 160 3.27 -11.58 -8.23
C GLY A 160 3.67 -10.28 -7.54
N ILE A 161 2.79 -9.26 -7.51
CA ILE A 161 3.01 -8.02 -6.75
C ILE A 161 2.94 -8.29 -5.24
N ALA A 162 1.98 -9.10 -4.79
CA ALA A 162 1.85 -9.47 -3.38
C ALA A 162 3.08 -10.22 -2.88
N ASP A 163 3.60 -11.18 -3.66
CA ASP A 163 4.85 -11.89 -3.33
C ASP A 163 6.04 -10.94 -3.21
N ALA A 164 6.16 -9.98 -4.13
CA ALA A 164 7.21 -8.95 -4.06
C ALA A 164 7.08 -8.08 -2.81
N ALA A 165 5.85 -7.70 -2.43
CA ALA A 165 5.59 -6.95 -1.21
C ALA A 165 6.04 -7.74 0.03
N TYR A 166 5.66 -9.01 0.15
CA TYR A 166 6.07 -9.88 1.25
C TYR A 166 7.59 -10.03 1.35
N GLN A 167 8.25 -10.32 0.23
CA GLN A 167 9.72 -10.44 0.19
C GLN A 167 10.41 -9.13 0.55
N THR A 168 9.84 -7.98 0.17
CA THR A 168 10.40 -6.69 0.48
C THR A 168 10.24 -6.37 1.97
N VAL A 169 9.07 -6.61 2.55
CA VAL A 169 8.84 -6.42 3.99
C VAL A 169 9.82 -7.26 4.81
N ALA A 170 10.02 -8.53 4.44
CA ALA A 170 10.98 -9.41 5.13
C ALA A 170 12.43 -8.88 5.09
N ARG A 171 12.78 -8.08 4.08
CA ARG A 171 14.11 -7.46 3.90
C ARG A 171 14.21 -6.03 4.42
N THR A 172 13.12 -5.38 4.81
CA THR A 172 13.17 -3.99 5.31
C THR A 172 14.06 -3.75 6.53
N PRO A 173 14.35 -4.72 7.41
CA PRO A 173 15.35 -4.54 8.45
C PRO A 173 16.79 -4.40 7.95
N GLU A 174 17.13 -4.85 6.74
CA GLU A 174 18.50 -4.86 6.21
C GLU A 174 19.04 -3.46 5.86
N PRO A 175 18.26 -2.52 5.22
CA PRO A 175 18.72 -1.17 4.91
C PRO A 175 18.80 -0.25 6.12
N VAL A 176 18.11 -0.59 7.22
CA VAL A 176 18.26 0.11 8.50
C VAL A 176 19.61 -0.32 9.07
N SER A 177 20.68 0.35 8.62
CA SER A 177 22.03 0.01 9.00
C SER A 177 22.14 -0.10 10.51
N TYR A 178 22.54 -1.27 10.99
CA TYR A 178 22.69 -1.67 12.39
C TYR A 178 23.56 -0.71 13.25
N THR A 179 24.15 0.31 12.67
CA THR A 179 24.96 1.31 13.36
C THR A 179 24.18 2.12 14.40
N HIS A 180 22.87 2.29 14.24
CA HIS A 180 22.03 2.96 15.24
C HIS A 180 21.29 2.01 16.19
N LEU A 181 21.11 0.75 15.81
CA LEU A 181 20.42 -0.25 16.62
C LEU A 181 21.33 -0.95 17.66
N ARG A 182 22.66 -0.93 17.46
CA ARG A 182 23.61 -1.51 18.43
C ARG A 182 23.67 -0.81 19.78
N ALA A 183 23.07 0.38 19.91
CA ALA A 183 23.02 1.11 21.17
C ALA A 183 21.86 0.70 22.10
N HIS A 184 20.88 -0.05 21.59
CA HIS A 184 19.71 -0.52 22.35
C HIS A 184 19.35 -1.93 21.92
N GLU A 185 20.15 -2.93 22.32
CA GLU A 185 19.72 -4.33 22.33
C GLU A 185 18.71 -4.50 23.48
N THR A 186 17.42 -4.33 23.16
CA THR A 186 16.33 -4.65 24.08
C THR A 186 15.73 -6.01 23.72
N PRO A 187 15.08 -6.71 24.66
CA PRO A 187 14.46 -8.03 24.44
C PRO A 187 13.45 -8.09 23.28
N GLU A 188 12.94 -6.92 22.82
CA GLU A 188 12.01 -6.78 21.70
C GLU A 188 12.59 -7.25 20.36
N HIS A 189 13.91 -7.21 20.18
CA HIS A 189 14.59 -7.76 18.98
C HIS A 189 14.42 -9.28 18.84
N LEU A 190 14.22 -10.00 19.94
CA LEU A 190 13.95 -11.44 19.95
C LEU A 190 12.52 -11.77 19.51
N VAL A 191 11.56 -10.88 19.77
CA VAL A 191 10.15 -11.08 19.41
C VAL A 191 9.94 -10.94 17.90
N CYS A 192 10.60 -9.97 17.24
CA CYS A 192 10.56 -9.85 15.77
C CYS A 192 11.08 -11.11 15.07
N ARG A 193 12.11 -11.76 15.64
CA ARG A 193 12.67 -12.99 15.09
C ARG A 193 11.71 -14.18 15.25
N LEU A 194 11.01 -14.26 16.38
CA LEU A 194 10.03 -15.31 16.69
C LEU A 194 8.73 -15.21 15.87
N LEU A 195 8.36 -14.01 15.43
CA LEU A 195 7.17 -13.79 14.57
C LEU A 195 7.45 -14.11 13.09
N LEU A 196 8.72 -14.11 12.67
CA LEU A 196 9.14 -14.45 11.30
C LEU A 196 9.41 -15.97 11.13
N GLU A 197 9.54 -16.73 12.23
CA GLU A 197 9.80 -18.18 12.23
C GLU A 197 8.52 -19.04 12.40
N LYS A 198 7.32 -18.44 12.33
CA LYS A 198 6.00 -19.11 12.28
C LYS A 198 5.22 -18.69 11.04
#